data_6f9f0385dcfdb96939777cebe7c00faa
#
_entry.id   6f9f0385dcfdb96939777cebe7c00faa
#
_cell.length_a   1.000
_cell.length_b   1.000
_cell.length_c   1.000
_cell.angle_alpha   90.00
_cell.angle_beta   90.00
_cell.angle_gamma   90.00
#
_symmetry.space_group_name_H-M   'P 1'
#
loop_
_entity.id
_entity.type
_entity.pdbx_description
1 polymer ?
#
loop_
_entity_poly.entity_id
_entity_poly.type
_entity_poly.pdbx_seq_one_letter_code
_entity_poly.pdbx_strand_id
1 'polypeptide(L)'
;MACILHIETSTSLCSVAVSDDSHVIYHDEERTSEKGSAAERLGTMVDEAMSFTDSHAIPFDAVAVSCGPGSYTGLRIGVSMAKGLCYGRDLKLIAVPTLELLCVPVLLSEKLSISTLTSHLSPLASHLPDDALLCPMLDARRMEVYAGVYDRALKTVRPVQADVDDADTYREWLDQRPVFFFGPGAQKCMEAIGHPNARYIEGMEPLARWMQPLAERRLLSGQTEDVAYFEPFYLKDYVAKLPKKLL
;
A
#
# COMPACT_ATOMS: atom_id res chain seq x y z
N MET A 1 16.98 -12.56 12.66
CA MET A 1 16.39 -13.19 11.47
C MET A 1 14.93 -13.45 11.82
N ALA A 2 14.01 -13.04 10.95
CA ALA A 2 12.58 -13.23 11.19
C ALA A 2 11.91 -13.63 9.88
N CYS A 3 11.06 -14.65 9.91
CA CYS A 3 10.21 -15.04 8.82
C CYS A 3 8.84 -14.38 9.00
N ILE A 4 8.41 -13.60 8.00
CA ILE A 4 7.18 -12.81 8.05
C ILE A 4 6.31 -13.14 6.82
N LEU A 5 5.04 -13.48 7.08
CA LEU A 5 4.01 -13.53 6.04
C LEU A 5 3.44 -12.13 5.84
N HIS A 6 3.37 -11.67 4.60
CA HIS A 6 2.86 -10.36 4.21
C HIS A 6 1.55 -10.51 3.43
N ILE A 7 0.52 -9.72 3.78
CA ILE A 7 -0.81 -9.75 3.18
C ILE A 7 -1.21 -8.34 2.75
N GLU A 8 -1.51 -8.16 1.45
CA GLU A 8 -1.99 -6.89 0.88
C GLU A 8 -3.31 -7.09 0.16
N THR A 9 -4.33 -6.36 0.59
CA THR A 9 -5.71 -6.45 0.06
C THR A 9 -6.41 -5.09 0.00
N SER A 10 -5.65 -4.00 0.15
CA SER A 10 -6.23 -2.65 0.24
C SER A 10 -6.77 -2.09 -1.09
N THR A 11 -6.45 -2.74 -2.21
CA THR A 11 -6.89 -2.34 -3.56
C THR A 11 -7.63 -3.47 -4.27
N SER A 12 -7.80 -3.37 -5.58
CA SER A 12 -8.30 -4.46 -6.43
C SER A 12 -7.25 -5.54 -6.69
N LEU A 13 -6.02 -5.32 -6.26
CA LEU A 13 -4.93 -6.27 -6.36
C LEU A 13 -4.80 -6.97 -5.01
N CYS A 14 -4.83 -8.31 -5.02
CA CYS A 14 -4.57 -9.15 -3.86
C CYS A 14 -3.17 -9.72 -3.99
N SER A 15 -2.37 -9.62 -2.95
CA SER A 15 -1.02 -10.18 -2.97
C SER A 15 -0.60 -10.72 -1.62
N VAL A 16 0.24 -11.75 -1.68
CA VAL A 16 0.86 -12.42 -0.53
C VAL A 16 2.36 -12.54 -0.80
N ALA A 17 3.17 -12.39 0.23
CA ALA A 17 4.60 -12.64 0.14
C ALA A 17 5.12 -13.24 1.45
N VAL A 18 6.25 -13.91 1.37
CA VAL A 18 7.02 -14.37 2.54
C VAL A 18 8.39 -13.75 2.47
N SER A 19 8.83 -13.17 3.55
CA SER A 19 10.23 -12.78 3.71
C SER A 19 10.89 -13.57 4.83
N ASP A 20 12.15 -13.93 4.62
CA ASP A 20 13.01 -14.54 5.61
C ASP A 20 14.37 -13.83 5.58
N ASP A 21 14.86 -13.45 6.75
CA ASP A 21 16.16 -12.76 6.90
C ASP A 21 16.35 -11.58 5.93
N SER A 22 15.38 -10.65 5.92
CA SER A 22 15.37 -9.44 5.08
C SER A 22 15.25 -9.69 3.57
N HIS A 23 14.98 -10.92 3.13
CA HIS A 23 14.80 -11.25 1.72
C HIS A 23 13.40 -11.78 1.45
N VAL A 24 12.78 -11.33 0.38
CA VAL A 24 11.52 -11.92 -0.12
C VAL A 24 11.85 -13.25 -0.79
N ILE A 25 11.35 -14.36 -0.20
CA ILE A 25 11.62 -15.73 -0.67
C ILE A 25 10.45 -16.36 -1.42
N TYR A 26 9.24 -15.77 -1.29
CA TYR A 26 8.03 -16.18 -1.99
C TYR A 26 7.15 -14.95 -2.22
N HIS A 27 6.49 -14.86 -3.35
CA HIS A 27 5.40 -13.90 -3.56
C HIS A 27 4.43 -14.40 -4.63
N ASP A 28 3.16 -14.04 -4.48
CA ASP A 28 2.09 -14.22 -5.45
C ASP A 28 1.19 -12.99 -5.45
N GLU A 29 0.70 -12.60 -6.64
CA GLU A 29 -0.10 -11.40 -6.81
C GLU A 29 -1.09 -11.56 -7.97
N GLU A 30 -2.36 -11.20 -7.73
CA GLU A 30 -3.39 -11.28 -8.73
C GLU A 30 -4.39 -10.13 -8.59
N ARG A 31 -4.77 -9.56 -9.74
CA ARG A 31 -5.84 -8.57 -9.79
C ARG A 31 -7.18 -9.27 -9.70
N THR A 32 -7.94 -8.99 -8.65
CA THR A 32 -9.28 -9.57 -8.46
C THR A 32 -10.22 -9.05 -9.56
N SER A 33 -10.77 -9.96 -10.35
CA SER A 33 -11.80 -9.64 -11.33
C SER A 33 -13.17 -9.47 -10.65
N GLU A 34 -14.12 -8.78 -11.30
CA GLU A 34 -15.50 -8.65 -10.79
C GLU A 34 -16.21 -9.98 -10.47
N LYS A 35 -15.68 -11.10 -10.95
CA LYS A 35 -16.27 -12.44 -10.82
C LYS A 35 -15.60 -13.33 -9.77
N GLY A 36 -14.43 -12.94 -9.23
CA GLY A 36 -13.71 -13.70 -8.20
C GLY A 36 -13.82 -13.03 -6.82
N SER A 37 -14.09 -13.81 -5.80
CA SER A 37 -14.05 -13.31 -4.41
C SER A 37 -12.60 -13.07 -3.99
N ALA A 38 -12.27 -11.84 -3.60
CA ALA A 38 -10.95 -11.52 -3.02
C ALA A 38 -10.62 -12.44 -1.82
N ALA A 39 -11.65 -12.88 -1.08
CA ALA A 39 -11.49 -13.79 0.06
C ALA A 39 -11.06 -15.19 -0.36
N GLU A 40 -11.65 -15.74 -1.45
CA GLU A 40 -11.27 -17.06 -1.95
C GLU A 40 -9.84 -17.04 -2.48
N ARG A 41 -9.48 -16.00 -3.22
CA ARG A 41 -8.13 -15.87 -3.77
C ARG A 41 -7.09 -15.73 -2.68
N LEU A 42 -7.32 -14.86 -1.70
CA LEU A 42 -6.42 -14.70 -0.57
C LEU A 42 -6.20 -16.02 0.20
N GLY A 43 -7.27 -16.78 0.42
CA GLY A 43 -7.18 -18.09 1.10
C GLY A 43 -6.21 -19.03 0.38
N THR A 44 -6.35 -19.14 -0.94
CA THR A 44 -5.46 -19.99 -1.76
C THR A 44 -4.01 -19.51 -1.71
N MET A 45 -3.77 -18.21 -1.92
CA MET A 45 -2.42 -17.63 -1.89
C MET A 45 -1.73 -17.82 -0.53
N VAL A 46 -2.48 -17.68 0.57
CA VAL A 46 -1.95 -17.89 1.93
C VAL A 46 -1.63 -19.37 2.14
N ASP A 47 -2.49 -20.29 1.70
CA ASP A 47 -2.25 -21.74 1.83
C ASP A 47 -1.02 -22.18 1.04
N GLU A 48 -0.84 -21.66 -0.17
CA GLU A 48 0.35 -21.91 -1.00
C GLU A 48 1.62 -21.35 -0.35
N ALA A 49 1.58 -20.13 0.20
CA ALA A 49 2.70 -19.53 0.90
C ALA A 49 3.09 -20.33 2.16
N MET A 50 2.10 -20.81 2.91
CA MET A 50 2.31 -21.66 4.08
C MET A 50 2.87 -23.02 3.69
N SER A 51 2.35 -23.66 2.65
CA SER A 51 2.86 -24.92 2.12
C SER A 51 4.32 -24.78 1.65
N PHE A 52 4.67 -23.65 1.03
CA PHE A 52 6.05 -23.34 0.66
C PHE A 52 6.96 -23.31 1.89
N THR A 53 6.62 -22.56 2.93
CA THR A 53 7.45 -22.46 4.15
C THR A 53 7.51 -23.77 4.93
N ASP A 54 6.40 -24.50 5.03
CA ASP A 54 6.37 -25.82 5.68
C ASP A 54 7.27 -26.83 4.99
N SER A 55 7.30 -26.82 3.64
CA SER A 55 8.18 -27.71 2.84
C SER A 55 9.67 -27.41 3.02
N HIS A 56 10.01 -26.18 3.43
CA HIS A 56 11.39 -25.73 3.67
C HIS A 56 11.73 -25.68 5.17
N ALA A 57 10.82 -26.10 6.05
CA ALA A 57 10.96 -26.06 7.51
C ALA A 57 11.30 -24.66 8.06
N ILE A 58 10.68 -23.61 7.49
CA ILE A 58 10.84 -22.22 7.87
C ILE A 58 9.62 -21.79 8.73
N PRO A 59 9.76 -21.63 10.06
CA PRO A 59 8.66 -21.20 10.92
C PRO A 59 8.42 -19.69 10.78
N PHE A 60 7.15 -19.27 10.81
CA PHE A 60 6.79 -17.85 10.87
C PHE A 60 6.98 -17.27 12.27
N ASP A 61 7.45 -16.02 12.34
CA ASP A 61 7.51 -15.19 13.56
C ASP A 61 6.36 -14.18 13.64
N ALA A 62 5.85 -13.73 12.48
CA ALA A 62 4.82 -12.70 12.43
C ALA A 62 4.00 -12.76 11.13
N VAL A 63 2.85 -12.10 11.15
CA VAL A 63 2.07 -11.75 9.95
C VAL A 63 1.98 -10.25 9.86
N ALA A 64 2.37 -9.68 8.72
CA ALA A 64 2.20 -8.27 8.39
C ALA A 64 1.01 -8.10 7.43
N VAL A 65 0.19 -7.09 7.67
CA VAL A 65 -0.99 -6.81 6.85
C VAL A 65 -1.14 -5.32 6.60
N SER A 66 -1.57 -4.95 5.39
CA SER A 66 -1.96 -3.56 5.12
C SER A 66 -3.14 -3.15 5.99
N CYS A 67 -2.95 -2.08 6.75
CA CYS A 67 -3.96 -1.61 7.69
C CYS A 67 -4.84 -0.48 7.16
N GLY A 68 -4.58 0.01 5.95
CA GLY A 68 -5.33 1.11 5.34
C GLY A 68 -4.54 2.42 5.21
N PRO A 69 -5.17 3.42 4.59
CA PRO A 69 -6.50 3.40 4.00
C PRO A 69 -6.60 2.50 2.76
N GLY A 70 -7.83 2.23 2.28
CA GLY A 70 -8.04 1.40 1.10
C GLY A 70 -9.47 0.87 0.98
N SER A 71 -9.62 -0.21 0.21
CA SER A 71 -10.89 -0.91 0.03
C SER A 71 -11.42 -1.42 1.37
N TYR A 72 -12.60 -0.95 1.78
CA TYR A 72 -13.25 -1.38 3.03
C TYR A 72 -13.37 -2.92 3.14
N THR A 73 -13.87 -3.56 2.08
CA THR A 73 -14.02 -5.01 2.03
C THR A 73 -12.66 -5.71 2.03
N GLY A 74 -11.73 -5.22 1.20
CA GLY A 74 -10.39 -5.79 1.09
C GLY A 74 -9.64 -5.76 2.44
N LEU A 75 -9.61 -4.61 3.10
CA LEU A 75 -8.96 -4.47 4.41
C LEU A 75 -9.55 -5.41 5.46
N ARG A 76 -10.88 -5.58 5.49
CA ARG A 76 -11.52 -6.52 6.42
C ARG A 76 -11.12 -7.97 6.15
N ILE A 77 -11.07 -8.37 4.88
CA ILE A 77 -10.66 -9.73 4.48
C ILE A 77 -9.21 -9.98 4.90
N GLY A 78 -8.28 -9.07 4.54
CA GLY A 78 -6.86 -9.20 4.87
C GLY A 78 -6.60 -9.22 6.36
N VAL A 79 -7.17 -8.26 7.11
CA VAL A 79 -6.99 -8.18 8.56
C VAL A 79 -7.63 -9.38 9.27
N SER A 80 -8.80 -9.86 8.82
CA SER A 80 -9.42 -11.06 9.41
C SER A 80 -8.56 -12.30 9.21
N MET A 81 -7.98 -12.48 8.01
CA MET A 81 -7.05 -13.55 7.70
C MET A 81 -5.79 -13.46 8.60
N ALA A 82 -5.16 -12.29 8.66
CA ALA A 82 -3.98 -12.06 9.48
C ALA A 82 -4.23 -12.35 10.97
N LYS A 83 -5.36 -11.85 11.52
CA LYS A 83 -5.76 -12.11 12.92
C LYS A 83 -6.00 -13.60 13.18
N GLY A 84 -6.66 -14.30 12.26
CA GLY A 84 -6.91 -15.73 12.36
C GLY A 84 -5.61 -16.54 12.42
N LEU A 85 -4.66 -16.21 11.55
CA LEU A 85 -3.33 -16.84 11.53
C LEU A 85 -2.54 -16.55 12.79
N CYS A 86 -2.50 -15.27 13.22
CA CYS A 86 -1.78 -14.88 14.45
C CYS A 86 -2.36 -15.57 15.67
N TYR A 87 -3.67 -15.61 15.82
CA TYR A 87 -4.34 -16.28 16.93
C TYR A 87 -4.11 -17.80 16.92
N GLY A 88 -4.24 -18.44 15.76
CA GLY A 88 -4.14 -19.89 15.64
C GLY A 88 -2.72 -20.44 15.78
N ARG A 89 -1.69 -19.62 15.51
CA ARG A 89 -0.28 -20.02 15.53
C ARG A 89 0.58 -19.26 16.55
N ASP A 90 -0.02 -18.44 17.39
CA ASP A 90 0.66 -17.60 18.39
C ASP A 90 1.73 -16.68 17.75
N LEU A 91 1.37 -16.04 16.60
CA LEU A 91 2.26 -15.15 15.86
C LEU A 91 1.98 -13.69 16.20
N LYS A 92 2.97 -12.83 15.99
CA LYS A 92 2.83 -11.38 16.14
C LYS A 92 2.09 -10.79 14.94
N LEU A 93 1.20 -9.84 15.17
CA LEU A 93 0.49 -9.08 14.14
C LEU A 93 1.18 -7.73 13.91
N ILE A 94 1.47 -7.41 12.65
CA ILE A 94 2.12 -6.14 12.26
C ILE A 94 1.21 -5.40 11.31
N ALA A 95 0.82 -4.19 11.67
CA ALA A 95 0.07 -3.29 10.80
C ALA A 95 1.00 -2.45 9.93
N VAL A 96 0.80 -2.44 8.61
CA VAL A 96 1.57 -1.62 7.66
C VAL A 96 0.63 -0.63 6.97
N PRO A 97 0.81 0.70 7.15
CA PRO A 97 0.00 1.70 6.47
C PRO A 97 0.17 1.61 4.94
N THR A 98 -0.94 1.55 4.21
CA THR A 98 -0.93 1.33 2.76
C THR A 98 -0.19 2.43 1.99
N LEU A 99 -0.28 3.69 2.44
CA LEU A 99 0.44 4.78 1.77
C LEU A 99 1.95 4.73 2.03
N GLU A 100 2.40 4.31 3.22
CA GLU A 100 3.82 4.05 3.47
C GLU A 100 4.33 2.90 2.61
N LEU A 101 3.54 1.84 2.47
CA LEU A 101 3.85 0.70 1.61
C LEU A 101 4.07 1.12 0.16
N LEU A 102 3.21 2.00 -0.38
CA LEU A 102 3.36 2.54 -1.73
C LEU A 102 4.66 3.33 -1.93
N CYS A 103 5.22 3.93 -0.89
CA CYS A 103 6.49 4.66 -0.98
C CYS A 103 7.70 3.71 -1.14
N VAL A 104 7.63 2.48 -0.65
CA VAL A 104 8.78 1.56 -0.63
C VAL A 104 9.34 1.28 -2.03
N PRO A 105 8.56 0.85 -3.04
CA PRO A 105 9.10 0.60 -4.37
C PRO A 105 9.71 1.86 -5.01
N VAL A 106 9.16 3.04 -4.71
CA VAL A 106 9.69 4.33 -5.20
C VAL A 106 11.06 4.62 -4.60
N LEU A 107 11.22 4.37 -3.30
CA LEU A 107 12.48 4.59 -2.59
C LEU A 107 13.58 3.57 -2.94
N LEU A 108 13.18 2.33 -3.28
CA LEU A 108 14.11 1.24 -3.62
C LEU A 108 14.47 1.19 -5.10
N SER A 109 13.71 1.86 -5.97
CA SER A 109 13.95 1.82 -7.41
C SER A 109 15.17 2.66 -7.81
N GLU A 110 16.13 2.02 -8.50
CA GLU A 110 17.24 2.72 -9.13
C GLU A 110 16.81 3.48 -10.40
N LYS A 111 15.71 3.07 -11.02
CA LYS A 111 15.17 3.67 -12.26
C LYS A 111 13.65 3.82 -12.12
N LEU A 112 13.20 5.06 -12.14
CA LEU A 112 11.77 5.40 -12.11
C LEU A 112 11.32 5.87 -13.49
N SER A 113 10.16 5.38 -13.93
CA SER A 113 9.45 5.96 -15.09
C SER A 113 8.68 7.19 -14.61
N ILE A 114 9.22 8.37 -14.85
CA ILE A 114 8.63 9.64 -14.41
C ILE A 114 8.05 10.36 -15.61
N SER A 115 6.77 10.73 -15.54
CA SER A 115 6.11 11.62 -16.49
C SER A 115 5.85 13.01 -15.89
N THR A 116 5.93 14.02 -16.73
CA THR A 116 5.59 15.41 -16.37
C THR A 116 4.58 15.95 -17.37
N LEU A 117 3.59 16.72 -16.90
CA LEU A 117 2.54 17.30 -17.77
C LEU A 117 3.06 18.32 -18.80
N THR A 118 4.27 18.82 -18.62
CA THR A 118 4.77 19.98 -19.40
C THR A 118 5.72 19.65 -20.52
N SER A 119 6.09 18.40 -20.75
CA SER A 119 6.97 18.05 -21.87
C SER A 119 6.86 16.59 -22.24
N HIS A 120 6.81 16.36 -23.56
CA HIS A 120 7.00 15.09 -24.20
C HIS A 120 8.00 14.21 -23.47
N LEU A 121 7.60 12.96 -23.19
CA LEU A 121 8.39 11.81 -22.77
C LEU A 121 9.92 12.05 -22.80
N SER A 122 10.46 12.64 -21.78
CA SER A 122 11.88 12.53 -21.50
C SER A 122 12.04 11.49 -20.40
N PRO A 123 12.83 10.43 -20.64
CA PRO A 123 13.26 9.58 -19.55
C PRO A 123 14.18 10.42 -18.67
N LEU A 124 13.61 11.20 -17.77
CA LEU A 124 14.40 11.92 -16.78
C LEU A 124 14.82 10.95 -15.69
N ALA A 125 16.08 10.60 -15.82
CA ALA A 125 16.98 10.00 -14.88
C ALA A 125 16.47 9.87 -13.44
N SER A 126 16.24 8.72 -13.04
CA SER A 126 16.96 7.74 -12.27
C SER A 126 17.14 7.98 -10.77
N HIS A 127 16.98 9.16 -10.18
CA HIS A 127 17.11 9.35 -8.73
C HIS A 127 16.16 10.42 -8.22
N LEU A 128 15.51 10.13 -7.09
CA LEU A 128 14.74 11.12 -6.35
C LEU A 128 15.71 12.21 -5.81
N PRO A 129 15.45 13.49 -6.04
CA PRO A 129 16.18 14.57 -5.38
C PRO A 129 16.17 14.42 -3.84
N ASP A 130 17.20 14.95 -3.18
CA ASP A 130 17.29 14.80 -1.73
C ASP A 130 16.18 15.53 -0.97
N ASP A 131 15.64 16.59 -1.54
CA ASP A 131 14.53 17.37 -1.01
C ASP A 131 13.16 16.96 -1.53
N ALA A 132 13.08 15.86 -2.31
CA ALA A 132 11.82 15.36 -2.88
C ALA A 132 10.81 14.99 -1.79
N LEU A 133 9.55 15.32 -2.04
CA LEU A 133 8.42 14.81 -1.27
C LEU A 133 7.70 13.71 -2.04
N LEU A 134 7.20 12.73 -1.30
CA LEU A 134 6.46 11.57 -1.77
C LEU A 134 4.98 11.76 -1.44
N CYS A 135 4.13 11.66 -2.45
CA CYS A 135 2.67 11.76 -2.30
C CYS A 135 2.00 10.51 -2.90
N PRO A 136 1.98 9.39 -2.15
CA PRO A 136 1.23 8.20 -2.53
C PRO A 136 -0.27 8.49 -2.53
N MET A 137 -0.99 7.99 -3.54
CA MET A 137 -2.41 8.21 -3.73
C MET A 137 -3.17 6.92 -4.02
N LEU A 138 -4.21 6.65 -3.24
CA LEU A 138 -5.17 5.58 -3.50
C LEU A 138 -6.48 6.14 -4.02
N ASP A 139 -7.12 5.44 -4.94
CA ASP A 139 -8.42 5.85 -5.46
C ASP A 139 -9.51 5.69 -4.40
N ALA A 140 -10.11 6.81 -3.96
CA ALA A 140 -11.21 6.85 -3.01
C ALA A 140 -12.58 6.92 -3.69
N ARG A 141 -12.63 6.64 -4.99
CA ARG A 141 -13.78 6.75 -5.90
C ARG A 141 -14.19 8.20 -6.16
N ARG A 142 -14.95 8.41 -7.28
CA ARG A 142 -15.30 9.75 -7.79
C ARG A 142 -14.01 10.57 -8.02
N MET A 143 -14.05 11.87 -7.69
CA MET A 143 -12.88 12.78 -7.81
C MET A 143 -12.12 12.90 -6.48
N GLU A 144 -12.06 11.83 -5.66
CA GLU A 144 -11.36 11.83 -4.38
C GLU A 144 -10.26 10.78 -4.36
N VAL A 145 -9.18 11.11 -3.64
CA VAL A 145 -8.06 10.21 -3.36
C VAL A 145 -7.77 10.17 -1.86
N TYR A 146 -7.27 9.05 -1.38
CA TYR A 146 -6.59 8.99 -0.09
C TYR A 146 -5.13 9.31 -0.32
N ALA A 147 -4.65 10.40 0.23
CA ALA A 147 -3.28 10.86 0.06
C ALA A 147 -2.66 11.33 1.37
N GLY A 148 -1.35 11.24 1.45
CA GLY A 148 -0.51 11.81 2.49
C GLY A 148 0.78 12.31 1.86
N VAL A 149 1.53 13.18 2.56
CA VAL A 149 2.82 13.66 2.08
C VAL A 149 3.92 13.21 3.04
N TYR A 150 4.97 12.61 2.48
CA TYR A 150 6.09 12.06 3.24
C TYR A 150 7.41 12.60 2.69
N ASP A 151 8.42 12.68 3.57
CA ASP A 151 9.80 12.84 3.11
C ASP A 151 10.42 11.48 2.71
N ARG A 152 11.65 11.49 2.23
CA ARG A 152 12.37 10.27 1.81
C ARG A 152 12.68 9.30 2.97
N ALA A 153 12.63 9.76 4.21
CA ALA A 153 12.76 8.92 5.41
C ALA A 153 11.41 8.35 5.89
N LEU A 154 10.33 8.54 5.12
CA LEU A 154 8.95 8.21 5.47
C LEU A 154 8.42 8.95 6.72
N LYS A 155 9.01 10.10 7.04
CA LYS A 155 8.44 10.98 8.04
C LYS A 155 7.24 11.70 7.43
N THR A 156 6.13 11.68 8.14
CA THR A 156 4.89 12.35 7.72
C THR A 156 5.09 13.87 7.71
N VAL A 157 4.95 14.48 6.54
CA VAL A 157 4.91 15.93 6.32
C VAL A 157 3.47 16.41 6.39
N ARG A 158 2.54 15.67 5.79
CA ARG A 158 1.09 15.89 5.86
C ARG A 158 0.41 14.56 6.19
N PRO A 159 -0.45 14.53 7.23
CA PRO A 159 -1.22 13.33 7.55
C PRO A 159 -2.11 12.87 6.40
N VAL A 160 -2.47 11.59 6.43
CA VAL A 160 -3.39 10.99 5.46
C VAL A 160 -4.76 11.66 5.53
N GLN A 161 -5.27 12.07 4.37
CA GLN A 161 -6.58 12.70 4.21
C GLN A 161 -7.29 12.17 2.96
N ALA A 162 -8.60 12.42 2.89
CA ALA A 162 -9.38 12.24 1.68
C ALA A 162 -9.40 13.60 0.95
N ASP A 163 -8.63 13.69 -0.12
CA ASP A 163 -8.52 14.92 -0.89
C ASP A 163 -9.48 14.89 -2.08
N VAL A 164 -10.10 16.04 -2.32
CA VAL A 164 -10.73 16.32 -3.61
C VAL A 164 -9.63 16.82 -4.54
N ASP A 165 -9.67 16.34 -5.78
CA ASP A 165 -8.70 16.68 -6.81
C ASP A 165 -8.84 18.16 -7.21
N ASP A 166 -7.91 19.02 -6.74
CA ASP A 166 -7.84 20.43 -7.11
C ASP A 166 -6.37 20.93 -7.23
N ALA A 167 -6.20 22.05 -7.95
CA ALA A 167 -4.89 22.63 -8.24
C ALA A 167 -4.16 23.20 -7.01
N ASP A 168 -4.87 23.51 -5.94
CA ASP A 168 -4.34 24.25 -4.79
C ASP A 168 -3.94 23.34 -3.63
N THR A 169 -4.50 22.12 -3.57
CA THR A 169 -4.31 21.17 -2.45
C THR A 169 -2.84 20.90 -2.10
N TYR A 170 -1.95 20.89 -3.10
CA TYR A 170 -0.52 20.57 -2.90
C TYR A 170 0.39 21.76 -3.19
N ARG A 171 -0.15 22.95 -3.47
CA ARG A 171 0.61 24.14 -3.89
C ARG A 171 1.67 24.56 -2.88
N GLU A 172 1.38 24.48 -1.59
CA GLU A 172 2.32 24.82 -0.51
C GLU A 172 3.69 24.13 -0.67
N TRP A 173 3.69 22.85 -1.08
CA TRP A 173 4.93 22.08 -1.29
C TRP A 173 5.47 22.25 -2.71
N LEU A 174 4.58 22.28 -3.70
CA LEU A 174 4.95 22.38 -5.12
C LEU A 174 5.67 23.69 -5.45
N ASP A 175 5.33 24.78 -4.81
CA ASP A 175 6.01 26.07 -4.99
C ASP A 175 7.46 26.03 -4.47
N GLN A 176 7.81 25.08 -3.62
CA GLN A 176 9.11 25.01 -2.96
C GLN A 176 10.04 23.92 -3.52
N ARG A 177 9.46 22.74 -3.91
CA ARG A 177 10.25 21.56 -4.26
C ARG A 177 9.48 20.54 -5.10
N PRO A 178 10.16 19.56 -5.73
CA PRO A 178 9.50 18.48 -6.43
C PRO A 178 8.67 17.61 -5.50
N VAL A 179 7.41 17.35 -5.90
CA VAL A 179 6.51 16.39 -5.26
C VAL A 179 6.23 15.26 -6.24
N PHE A 180 6.47 14.03 -5.82
CA PHE A 180 6.29 12.82 -6.61
C PHE A 180 4.96 12.17 -6.25
N PHE A 181 4.05 12.13 -7.22
CA PHE A 181 2.72 11.54 -7.11
C PHE A 181 2.72 10.15 -7.74
N PHE A 182 2.20 9.17 -7.05
CA PHE A 182 2.15 7.77 -7.51
C PHE A 182 1.06 6.97 -6.82
N GLY A 183 0.80 5.78 -7.37
CA GLY A 183 -0.25 4.87 -6.88
C GLY A 183 -1.53 4.94 -7.71
N PRO A 184 -2.49 4.03 -7.44
CA PRO A 184 -3.70 3.86 -8.27
C PRO A 184 -4.60 5.10 -8.38
N GLY A 185 -4.48 6.04 -7.44
CA GLY A 185 -5.25 7.29 -7.43
C GLY A 185 -4.57 8.46 -8.14
N ALA A 186 -3.25 8.39 -8.40
CA ALA A 186 -2.48 9.56 -8.80
C ALA A 186 -2.77 10.05 -10.23
N GLN A 187 -3.02 9.14 -11.18
CA GLN A 187 -3.19 9.51 -12.58
C GLN A 187 -4.32 10.52 -12.81
N LYS A 188 -5.47 10.33 -12.15
CA LYS A 188 -6.62 11.23 -12.31
C LYS A 188 -6.40 12.63 -11.74
N CYS A 189 -5.46 12.79 -10.80
CA CYS A 189 -5.17 14.07 -10.15
C CYS A 189 -4.16 14.92 -10.94
N MET A 190 -3.38 14.32 -11.84
CA MET A 190 -2.28 15.02 -12.53
C MET A 190 -2.74 16.18 -13.41
N GLU A 191 -3.88 16.03 -14.11
CA GLU A 191 -4.43 17.10 -14.95
C GLU A 191 -4.88 18.31 -14.11
N ALA A 192 -5.46 18.07 -12.93
CA ALA A 192 -5.90 19.12 -12.05
C ALA A 192 -4.73 19.80 -11.33
N ILE A 193 -3.72 19.04 -10.91
CA ILE A 193 -2.55 19.59 -10.21
C ILE A 193 -1.71 20.51 -11.11
N GLY A 194 -1.46 20.15 -12.36
CA GLY A 194 -0.91 21.01 -13.43
C GLY A 194 0.32 21.86 -13.09
N HIS A 195 1.18 21.45 -12.16
CA HIS A 195 2.30 22.26 -11.67
C HIS A 195 3.67 21.77 -12.19
N PRO A 196 4.64 22.65 -12.54
CA PRO A 196 5.96 22.25 -13.08
C PRO A 196 6.80 21.39 -12.12
N ASN A 197 6.59 21.46 -10.82
CA ASN A 197 7.27 20.60 -9.82
C ASN A 197 6.48 19.32 -9.50
N ALA A 198 5.30 19.12 -10.07
CA ALA A 198 4.60 17.85 -9.97
C ALA A 198 5.26 16.80 -10.87
N ARG A 199 5.55 15.64 -10.30
CA ARG A 199 6.16 14.49 -10.98
C ARG A 199 5.26 13.29 -10.78
N TYR A 200 4.92 12.59 -11.86
CA TYR A 200 4.10 11.39 -11.79
C TYR A 200 4.94 10.14 -12.05
N ILE A 201 4.83 9.15 -11.17
CA ILE A 201 5.46 7.84 -11.32
C ILE A 201 4.35 6.82 -11.61
N GLU A 202 4.43 6.22 -12.80
CA GLU A 202 3.43 5.25 -13.27
C GLU A 202 3.65 3.85 -12.68
N GLY A 203 2.55 3.07 -12.62
CA GLY A 203 2.59 1.64 -12.33
C GLY A 203 2.91 1.27 -10.88
N MET A 204 2.85 2.23 -9.95
CA MET A 204 3.05 1.92 -8.53
C MET A 204 1.77 1.35 -7.93
N GLU A 205 1.88 0.15 -7.38
CA GLU A 205 0.80 -0.57 -6.70
C GLU A 205 1.28 -1.03 -5.31
N PRO A 206 0.39 -1.05 -4.31
CA PRO A 206 0.73 -1.64 -3.01
C PRO A 206 0.78 -3.17 -3.17
N LEU A 207 1.95 -3.74 -2.95
CA LEU A 207 2.18 -5.18 -3.08
C LEU A 207 2.79 -5.74 -1.80
N ALA A 208 2.37 -6.94 -1.42
CA ALA A 208 2.86 -7.62 -0.22
C ALA A 208 4.39 -7.74 -0.18
N ARG A 209 5.04 -8.00 -1.32
CA ARG A 209 6.51 -8.09 -1.41
C ARG A 209 7.25 -6.82 -1.00
N TRP A 210 6.62 -5.66 -1.08
CA TRP A 210 7.20 -4.39 -0.66
C TRP A 210 7.03 -4.10 0.83
N MET A 211 6.25 -4.93 1.56
CA MET A 211 6.07 -4.75 3.01
C MET A 211 7.31 -5.09 3.84
N GLN A 212 8.20 -5.95 3.31
CA GLN A 212 9.31 -6.52 4.06
C GLN A 212 10.09 -5.48 4.89
N PRO A 213 10.63 -4.38 4.33
CA PRO A 213 11.46 -3.45 5.13
C PRO A 213 10.65 -2.71 6.20
N LEU A 214 9.37 -2.46 5.96
CA LEU A 214 8.49 -1.81 6.93
C LEU A 214 8.10 -2.76 8.06
N ALA A 215 7.74 -4.00 7.72
CA ALA A 215 7.33 -5.02 8.66
C ALA A 215 8.49 -5.42 9.59
N GLU A 216 9.68 -5.65 9.03
CA GLU A 216 10.87 -5.99 9.79
C GLU A 216 11.27 -4.87 10.76
N ARG A 217 11.29 -3.62 10.30
CA ARG A 217 11.55 -2.46 11.19
C ARG A 217 10.58 -2.39 12.34
N ARG A 218 9.26 -2.63 12.10
CA ARG A 218 8.21 -2.62 13.14
C ARG A 218 8.38 -3.78 14.10
N LEU A 219 8.68 -4.97 13.60
CA LEU A 219 8.93 -6.15 14.43
C LEU A 219 10.12 -5.93 15.37
N LEU A 220 11.24 -5.44 14.82
CA LEU A 220 12.47 -5.17 15.60
C LEU A 220 12.28 -4.08 16.66
N SER A 221 11.44 -3.09 16.39
CA SER A 221 11.10 -2.04 17.36
C SER A 221 9.96 -2.40 18.32
N GLY A 222 9.42 -3.62 18.23
CA GLY A 222 8.33 -4.09 19.09
C GLY A 222 6.96 -3.45 18.77
N GLN A 223 6.82 -2.82 17.61
CA GLN A 223 5.55 -2.23 17.14
C GLN A 223 4.66 -3.32 16.56
N THR A 224 3.98 -4.03 17.43
CA THR A 224 3.02 -5.10 17.09
C THR A 224 1.65 -4.75 17.62
N GLU A 225 0.61 -5.28 16.99
CA GLU A 225 -0.78 -5.00 17.30
C GLU A 225 -1.36 -6.08 18.24
N ASP A 226 -2.34 -5.69 19.04
CA ASP A 226 -3.16 -6.64 19.79
C ASP A 226 -4.11 -7.37 18.83
N VAL A 227 -3.95 -8.70 18.73
CA VAL A 227 -4.74 -9.52 17.79
C VAL A 227 -6.24 -9.45 18.08
N ALA A 228 -6.66 -9.28 19.34
CA ALA A 228 -8.07 -9.19 19.68
C ALA A 228 -8.72 -7.86 19.29
N TYR A 229 -8.01 -6.76 19.51
CA TYR A 229 -8.57 -5.41 19.41
C TYR A 229 -8.16 -4.65 18.16
N PHE A 230 -7.17 -5.11 17.40
CA PHE A 230 -6.73 -4.45 16.19
C PHE A 230 -7.87 -4.33 15.16
N GLU A 231 -8.04 -3.12 14.60
CA GLU A 231 -8.97 -2.82 13.51
C GLU A 231 -8.27 -2.06 12.39
N PRO A 232 -8.70 -2.24 11.12
CA PRO A 232 -8.18 -1.45 10.01
C PRO A 232 -8.47 0.04 10.18
N PHE A 233 -7.60 0.87 9.64
CA PHE A 233 -7.80 2.31 9.56
C PHE A 233 -8.78 2.67 8.45
N TYR A 234 -10.01 2.99 8.82
CA TYR A 234 -11.05 3.46 7.92
C TYR A 234 -11.08 4.98 7.91
N LEU A 235 -10.54 5.59 6.84
CA LEU A 235 -10.51 7.06 6.71
C LEU A 235 -11.91 7.65 6.45
N LYS A 236 -12.83 6.86 5.89
CA LYS A 236 -14.24 7.22 5.68
C LYS A 236 -15.16 6.15 6.23
N ASP A 237 -16.29 6.58 6.76
CA ASP A 237 -17.34 5.67 7.17
C ASP A 237 -17.91 4.89 5.98
N TYR A 238 -18.31 3.68 6.23
CA TYR A 238 -18.97 2.86 5.22
C TYR A 238 -20.39 3.39 4.92
N VAL A 239 -20.59 3.86 3.70
CA VAL A 239 -21.91 4.25 3.20
C VAL A 239 -22.51 3.09 2.40
N ALA A 240 -23.50 2.41 2.96
CA ALA A 240 -24.21 1.34 2.27
C ALA A 240 -24.97 1.90 1.05
N LYS A 241 -24.84 1.22 -0.10
CA LYS A 241 -25.71 1.53 -1.26
C LYS A 241 -27.11 1.00 -0.95
N LEU A 242 -28.09 1.88 -0.99
CA LEU A 242 -29.50 1.45 -0.97
C LEU A 242 -29.74 0.53 -2.18
N PRO A 243 -30.39 -0.63 -2.00
CA PRO A 243 -30.74 -1.49 -3.12
C PRO A 243 -31.63 -0.72 -4.08
N LYS A 244 -31.36 -0.77 -5.39
CA LYS A 244 -32.29 -0.27 -6.40
C LYS A 244 -33.61 -1.03 -6.18
N LYS A 245 -34.71 -0.30 -5.97
CA LYS A 245 -36.05 -0.92 -5.97
C LYS A 245 -36.18 -1.71 -7.26
N LEU A 246 -36.31 -3.02 -7.13
CA LEU A 246 -36.79 -3.86 -8.21
C LEU A 246 -38.28 -3.48 -8.38
N LEU A 247 -38.57 -2.76 -9.49
CA LEU A 247 -39.92 -2.55 -9.99
C LEU A 247 -40.37 -3.84 -10.71
#